data_ec60671c89bea556f33fd81b4f2e15b8
#
_entry.id   ec60671c89bea556f33fd81b4f2e15b8
#
_cell.length_a   1.000
_cell.length_b   1.000
_cell.length_c   1.000
_cell.angle_alpha   90.00
_cell.angle_beta   90.00
_cell.angle_gamma   90.00
#
_symmetry.space_group_name_H-M   'P 1'
#
loop_
_entity.id
_entity.type
_entity.pdbx_description
1 polymer ?
#
loop_
_entity_poly.entity_id
_entity_poly.type
_entity_poly.pdbx_seq_one_letter_code
_entity_poly.pdbx_strand_id
1 'polypeptide(L)'
;MALYAFDGTWQEGKTGDDPKFTNSNVFRFHTAYHARSGTNDKYVAGIGTRFDVVGKVLGGVFGLGELPRLLESYDHLCRNWAAGDTVIDIVGFSRGAATSLDFSNLIHKKGIRRPGTDDVVEAAPQIRFLGVWDVVAAFGLANLGNEALNLGHHLELPKTNLRYCFHAMALDERRRSFINTRLPGAREVWFRGVHSDVGGGNGNQPLNNVEALFKMPRDFPLTD
;
A
#
# COMPACT_ATOMS: atom_id res chain seq x y z
N MET A 1 -5.03 16.90 4.62
CA MET A 1 -4.42 15.87 3.73
C MET A 1 -4.28 14.60 4.53
N ALA A 2 -4.87 13.52 4.09
CA ALA A 2 -4.75 12.24 4.77
C ALA A 2 -3.93 11.23 3.96
N LEU A 3 -3.08 10.46 4.65
CA LEU A 3 -2.34 9.34 4.12
C LEU A 3 -2.98 8.03 4.58
N TYR A 4 -3.19 7.12 3.64
CA TYR A 4 -3.63 5.75 3.89
C TYR A 4 -2.46 4.82 3.62
N ALA A 5 -1.88 4.26 4.68
CA ALA A 5 -0.62 3.52 4.64
C ALA A 5 -0.85 2.04 4.99
N PHE A 6 -0.63 1.14 4.03
CA PHE A 6 -0.84 -0.30 4.18
C PHE A 6 0.50 -1.04 4.22
N ASP A 7 0.84 -1.59 5.38
CA ASP A 7 2.16 -2.19 5.56
C ASP A 7 2.20 -3.67 5.14
N GLY A 8 3.42 -4.13 4.87
CA GLY A 8 3.71 -5.51 4.51
C GLY A 8 3.46 -6.47 5.67
N THR A 9 3.21 -7.73 5.34
CA THR A 9 3.03 -8.79 6.35
C THR A 9 4.22 -8.87 7.29
N TRP A 10 3.94 -9.07 8.57
CA TRP A 10 4.89 -9.05 9.69
C TRP A 10 5.47 -7.67 10.03
N GLN A 11 5.08 -6.63 9.31
CA GLN A 11 5.51 -5.29 9.61
C GLN A 11 4.52 -4.65 10.59
N GLU A 12 5.01 -4.37 11.78
CA GLU A 12 4.33 -3.57 12.80
C GLU A 12 5.21 -2.34 13.04
N GLY A 13 4.66 -1.15 12.81
CA GLY A 13 5.37 0.07 13.12
C GLY A 13 5.68 0.14 14.62
N LYS A 14 6.95 0.27 14.97
CA LYS A 14 7.38 0.45 16.37
C LYS A 14 8.00 1.82 16.52
N THR A 15 7.51 2.53 17.52
CA THR A 15 8.10 3.78 17.99
C THR A 15 9.14 3.46 19.05
N GLY A 16 10.38 3.93 18.88
CA GLY A 16 11.48 3.76 19.83
C GLY A 16 12.83 3.63 19.14
N ASP A 17 13.88 3.97 19.86
CA ASP A 17 15.26 4.00 19.35
C ASP A 17 15.98 2.64 19.41
N ASP A 18 15.25 1.51 19.44
CA ASP A 18 15.89 0.20 19.43
C ASP A 18 16.48 -0.08 18.04
N PRO A 19 17.82 -0.11 17.91
CA PRO A 19 18.49 -0.36 16.63
C PRO A 19 18.21 -1.76 16.05
N LYS A 20 17.58 -2.65 16.81
CA LYS A 20 17.14 -3.97 16.35
C LYS A 20 15.82 -3.92 15.58
N PHE A 21 15.06 -2.84 15.70
CA PHE A 21 13.80 -2.70 15.01
C PHE A 21 13.94 -1.80 13.79
N THR A 22 13.89 -2.39 12.65
CA THR A 22 13.83 -1.68 11.39
C THR A 22 12.40 -1.63 10.92
N ASN A 23 11.88 -0.42 10.90
CA ASN A 23 10.55 -0.17 10.34
C ASN A 23 10.58 -0.27 8.81
N SER A 24 9.44 -0.67 8.24
CA SER A 24 9.20 -0.62 6.81
C SER A 24 9.28 0.82 6.28
N ASN A 25 9.46 0.95 4.98
CA ASN A 25 9.40 2.25 4.32
C ASN A 25 7.98 2.86 4.39
N VAL A 26 6.94 2.04 4.45
CA VAL A 26 5.56 2.49 4.67
C VAL A 26 5.42 3.19 6.02
N PHE A 27 5.90 2.57 7.11
CA PHE A 27 5.83 3.18 8.44
C PHE A 27 6.66 4.47 8.53
N ARG A 28 7.86 4.47 7.97
CA ARG A 28 8.73 5.66 7.93
C ARG A 28 8.10 6.79 7.14
N PHE A 29 7.51 6.46 5.99
CA PHE A 29 6.79 7.43 5.17
C PHE A 29 5.60 8.01 5.91
N HIS A 30 4.78 7.15 6.54
CA HIS A 30 3.65 7.56 7.37
C HIS A 30 4.10 8.50 8.50
N THR A 31 5.15 8.15 9.24
CA THR A 31 5.67 8.97 10.33
C THR A 31 6.14 10.35 9.84
N ALA A 32 6.88 10.39 8.73
CA ALA A 32 7.36 11.63 8.14
C ALA A 32 6.21 12.49 7.58
N TYR A 33 5.20 11.87 7.02
CA TYR A 33 4.01 12.54 6.50
C TYR A 33 3.19 13.14 7.65
N HIS A 34 2.91 12.37 8.68
CA HIS A 34 2.16 12.79 9.86
C HIS A 34 2.83 13.98 10.57
N ALA A 35 4.14 13.96 10.74
CA ALA A 35 4.90 15.05 11.35
C ALA A 35 4.76 16.39 10.61
N ARG A 36 4.43 16.38 9.32
CA ARG A 36 4.28 17.59 8.50
C ARG A 36 2.83 18.07 8.38
N SER A 37 1.90 17.13 8.34
CA SER A 37 0.51 17.41 7.98
C SER A 37 -0.42 17.51 9.18
N GLY A 38 -0.06 16.91 10.32
CA GLY A 38 -0.89 16.91 11.51
C GLY A 38 -2.30 16.37 11.25
N THR A 39 -2.44 15.36 10.39
CA THR A 39 -3.69 14.93 9.77
C THR A 39 -4.27 13.66 10.37
N ASN A 40 -5.47 13.34 9.96
CA ASN A 40 -6.16 12.09 10.28
C ASN A 40 -5.67 10.92 9.41
N ASP A 41 -4.37 10.67 9.40
CA ASP A 41 -3.78 9.57 8.65
C ASP A 41 -4.22 8.22 9.19
N LYS A 42 -4.25 7.22 8.33
CA LYS A 42 -4.56 5.83 8.69
C LYS A 42 -3.37 4.93 8.38
N TYR A 43 -2.70 4.44 9.40
CA TYR A 43 -1.72 3.37 9.26
C TYR A 43 -2.38 2.02 9.55
N VAL A 44 -2.21 1.09 8.61
CA VAL A 44 -2.71 -0.28 8.71
C VAL A 44 -1.50 -1.21 8.77
N ALA A 45 -1.22 -1.74 9.95
CA ALA A 45 -0.14 -2.70 10.16
C ALA A 45 -0.37 -3.96 9.32
N GLY A 46 0.72 -4.57 8.89
CA GLY A 46 0.66 -5.82 8.14
C GLY A 46 0.00 -6.95 8.93
N ILE A 47 -0.65 -7.85 8.25
CA ILE A 47 -1.28 -9.01 8.88
C ILE A 47 -0.17 -9.91 9.44
N GLY A 48 -0.06 -10.00 10.75
CA GLY A 48 0.81 -10.94 11.43
C GLY A 48 0.21 -12.33 11.38
N THR A 49 0.97 -13.33 10.96
CA THR A 49 0.53 -14.73 11.00
C THR A 49 0.71 -15.31 12.42
N ARG A 50 0.15 -14.66 13.41
CA ARG A 50 -0.15 -15.39 14.64
C ARG A 50 -1.44 -16.15 14.41
N PHE A 51 -1.31 -17.42 14.04
CA PHE A 51 -2.32 -18.48 14.17
C PHE A 51 -3.46 -18.63 13.19
N ASP A 52 -3.53 -18.19 11.96
CA ASP A 52 -4.72 -18.62 11.19
C ASP A 52 -4.61 -18.85 9.68
N VAL A 53 -3.44 -19.06 9.11
CA VAL A 53 -3.36 -19.24 7.65
C VAL A 53 -2.99 -20.65 7.18
N VAL A 54 -2.87 -21.63 8.06
CA VAL A 54 -2.53 -22.99 7.64
C VAL A 54 -3.77 -23.85 7.31
N GLY A 55 -4.98 -23.37 7.54
CA GLY A 55 -6.13 -24.27 7.52
C GLY A 55 -7.31 -23.97 6.62
N LYS A 56 -7.53 -22.76 6.13
CA LYS A 56 -8.78 -22.46 5.40
C LYS A 56 -8.64 -21.38 4.32
N VAL A 57 -7.80 -21.61 3.32
CA VAL A 57 -7.92 -20.87 2.04
C VAL A 57 -8.80 -21.70 1.09
N LEU A 58 -10.03 -21.91 1.48
CA LEU A 58 -11.07 -22.45 0.61
C LEU A 58 -12.26 -21.49 0.66
N GLY A 59 -12.29 -20.56 -0.25
CA GLY A 59 -13.50 -19.78 -0.53
C GLY A 59 -13.39 -18.28 -0.25
N GLY A 60 -12.89 -17.52 -1.18
CA GLY A 60 -13.15 -16.08 -1.23
C GLY A 60 -11.94 -15.20 -1.37
N VAL A 61 -12.08 -14.35 -2.23
CA VAL A 61 -11.39 -13.26 -2.90
C VAL A 61 -10.47 -12.37 -2.02
N PHE A 62 -10.51 -12.46 -0.69
CA PHE A 62 -9.66 -11.71 0.23
C PHE A 62 -9.20 -12.62 1.38
N GLY A 63 -7.94 -12.51 1.80
CA GLY A 63 -7.47 -13.17 3.02
C GLY A 63 -8.33 -12.77 4.23
N LEU A 64 -8.64 -13.72 5.11
CA LEU A 64 -9.41 -13.47 6.34
C LEU A 64 -8.73 -12.35 7.15
N GLY A 65 -9.33 -11.18 7.21
CA GLY A 65 -8.83 -10.00 7.94
C GLY A 65 -8.44 -8.81 7.07
N GLU A 66 -8.28 -8.97 5.76
CA GLU A 66 -7.93 -7.87 4.86
C GLU A 66 -9.14 -7.01 4.50
N LEU A 67 -10.24 -7.64 4.13
CA LEU A 67 -11.48 -6.94 3.78
C LEU A 67 -12.01 -6.04 4.90
N PRO A 68 -12.09 -6.46 6.16
CA PRO A 68 -12.50 -5.57 7.25
C PRO A 68 -11.60 -4.33 7.37
N ARG A 69 -10.28 -4.48 7.24
CA ARG A 69 -9.32 -3.35 7.31
C ARG A 69 -9.45 -2.40 6.12
N LEU A 70 -9.71 -2.95 4.93
CA LEU A 70 -9.98 -2.17 3.74
C LEU A 70 -11.26 -1.33 3.90
N LEU A 71 -12.35 -1.95 4.39
CA LEU A 71 -13.62 -1.27 4.62
C LEU A 71 -13.52 -0.24 5.76
N GLU A 72 -12.78 -0.53 6.82
CA GLU A 72 -12.50 0.43 7.89
C GLU A 72 -11.72 1.64 7.37
N SER A 73 -10.74 1.41 6.47
CA SER A 73 -9.98 2.49 5.85
C SER A 73 -10.85 3.34 4.92
N TYR A 74 -11.77 2.71 4.22
CA TYR A 74 -12.73 3.42 3.35
C TYR A 74 -13.72 4.27 4.17
N ASP A 75 -14.22 3.74 5.27
CA ASP A 75 -15.09 4.49 6.16
C ASP A 75 -14.35 5.68 6.83
N HIS A 76 -13.08 5.48 7.19
CA HIS A 76 -12.21 6.55 7.66
C HIS A 76 -12.01 7.65 6.60
N LEU A 77 -11.81 7.27 5.34
CA LEU A 77 -11.73 8.19 4.22
C LEU A 77 -13.03 9.01 4.07
N CYS A 78 -14.19 8.36 4.13
CA CYS A 78 -15.46 9.04 4.02
C CYS A 78 -15.68 10.07 5.15
N ARG A 79 -15.25 9.73 6.39
CA ARG A 79 -15.28 10.68 7.52
C ARG A 79 -14.31 11.85 7.33
N ASN A 80 -13.09 11.61 6.87
CA ASN A 80 -12.12 12.67 6.58
C ASN A 80 -12.65 13.63 5.52
N TRP A 81 -13.25 13.07 4.46
CA TRP A 81 -13.86 13.88 3.40
C TRP A 81 -14.99 14.76 3.92
N ALA A 82 -15.87 14.21 4.73
CA ALA A 82 -16.96 14.96 5.37
C ALA A 82 -16.43 16.06 6.32
N ALA A 83 -15.25 15.88 6.88
CA ALA A 83 -14.55 16.89 7.69
C ALA A 83 -13.76 17.91 6.87
N GLY A 84 -13.81 17.85 5.52
CA GLY A 84 -13.14 18.78 4.62
C GLY A 84 -11.74 18.37 4.17
N ASP A 85 -11.26 17.19 4.56
CA ASP A 85 -9.97 16.66 4.08
C ASP A 85 -10.19 15.83 2.81
N THR A 86 -10.03 16.47 1.66
CA THR A 86 -10.34 15.90 0.33
C THR A 86 -9.10 15.42 -0.43
N VAL A 87 -7.92 15.48 0.17
CA VAL A 87 -6.68 15.00 -0.47
C VAL A 87 -6.40 13.57 -0.08
N ILE A 88 -6.30 12.68 -1.08
CA ILE A 88 -6.10 11.25 -0.89
C ILE A 88 -4.71 10.86 -1.36
N ASP A 89 -3.86 10.44 -0.43
CA ASP A 89 -2.56 9.83 -0.71
C ASP A 89 -2.54 8.41 -0.15
N ILE A 90 -1.96 7.48 -0.90
CA ILE A 90 -1.96 6.06 -0.55
C ILE A 90 -0.54 5.52 -0.69
N VAL A 91 -0.10 4.72 0.28
CA VAL A 91 1.17 3.99 0.18
C VAL A 91 1.01 2.54 0.63
N GLY A 92 1.85 1.65 0.08
CA GLY A 92 1.84 0.26 0.50
C GLY A 92 3.11 -0.51 0.18
N PHE A 93 3.35 -1.59 0.92
CA PHE A 93 4.48 -2.48 0.72
C PHE A 93 4.03 -3.94 0.63
N SER A 94 4.62 -4.71 -0.30
CA SER A 94 4.36 -6.15 -0.38
C SER A 94 2.86 -6.46 -0.58
N ARG A 95 2.26 -7.26 0.29
CA ARG A 95 0.81 -7.50 0.31
C ARG A 95 0.02 -6.25 0.67
N GLY A 96 0.55 -5.36 1.52
CA GLY A 96 -0.04 -4.05 1.75
C GLY A 96 -0.05 -3.18 0.48
N ALA A 97 0.90 -3.37 -0.43
CA ALA A 97 0.84 -2.73 -1.74
C ALA A 97 -0.32 -3.26 -2.60
N ALA A 98 -0.58 -4.56 -2.59
CA ALA A 98 -1.77 -5.13 -3.25
C ALA A 98 -3.06 -4.56 -2.62
N THR A 99 -3.14 -4.49 -1.28
CA THR A 99 -4.25 -3.85 -0.57
C THR A 99 -4.42 -2.37 -0.94
N SER A 100 -3.31 -1.65 -1.18
CA SER A 100 -3.36 -0.25 -1.65
C SER A 100 -4.00 -0.12 -3.04
N LEU A 101 -3.75 -1.07 -3.92
CA LEU A 101 -4.39 -1.14 -5.24
C LEU A 101 -5.89 -1.45 -5.11
N ASP A 102 -6.25 -2.42 -4.27
CA ASP A 102 -7.66 -2.73 -3.98
C ASP A 102 -8.39 -1.53 -3.38
N PHE A 103 -7.73 -0.80 -2.47
CA PHE A 103 -8.28 0.42 -1.88
C PHE A 103 -8.50 1.51 -2.92
N SER A 104 -7.54 1.71 -3.81
CA SER A 104 -7.65 2.66 -4.92
C SER A 104 -8.78 2.30 -5.88
N ASN A 105 -8.94 1.02 -6.19
CA ASN A 105 -10.04 0.53 -7.03
C ASN A 105 -11.40 0.59 -6.32
N LEU A 106 -11.44 0.37 -5.00
CA LEU A 106 -12.65 0.54 -4.20
C LEU A 106 -13.13 2.00 -4.23
N ILE A 107 -12.21 2.95 -4.07
CA ILE A 107 -12.48 4.38 -4.18
C ILE A 107 -13.00 4.72 -5.59
N HIS A 108 -12.33 4.21 -6.62
CA HIS A 108 -12.76 4.42 -8.01
C HIS A 108 -14.18 3.88 -8.28
N LYS A 109 -14.50 2.71 -7.74
CA LYS A 109 -15.79 2.05 -7.95
C LYS A 109 -16.92 2.66 -7.15
N LYS A 110 -16.66 3.05 -5.90
CA LYS A 110 -17.71 3.52 -4.97
C LYS A 110 -17.81 5.03 -4.86
N GLY A 111 -16.80 5.78 -5.30
CA GLY A 111 -16.70 7.20 -4.97
C GLY A 111 -16.52 7.44 -3.47
N ILE A 112 -16.86 8.60 -3.00
CA ILE A 112 -16.95 8.94 -1.57
C ILE A 112 -18.40 8.94 -1.16
N ARG A 113 -18.73 8.31 -0.04
CA ARG A 113 -20.07 8.25 0.51
C ARG A 113 -20.21 9.12 1.76
N ARG A 114 -21.41 9.58 2.01
CA ARG A 114 -21.75 10.19 3.29
C ARG A 114 -21.57 9.14 4.40
N PRO A 115 -20.85 9.45 5.49
CA PRO A 115 -20.63 8.49 6.57
C PRO A 115 -21.93 7.86 7.08
N GLY A 116 -21.94 6.52 7.17
CA GLY A 116 -23.09 5.76 7.65
C GLY A 116 -24.25 5.61 6.67
N THR A 117 -24.10 6.06 5.42
CA THR A 117 -25.13 5.93 4.37
C THR A 117 -24.55 5.40 3.06
N ASP A 118 -25.43 5.12 2.09
CA ASP A 118 -25.03 4.76 0.73
C ASP A 118 -25.01 5.96 -0.23
N ASP A 119 -25.29 7.17 0.26
CA ASP A 119 -25.34 8.39 -0.56
C ASP A 119 -23.94 8.76 -1.05
N VAL A 120 -23.73 8.79 -2.35
CA VAL A 120 -22.47 9.21 -2.97
C VAL A 120 -22.42 10.74 -2.99
N VAL A 121 -21.40 11.31 -2.33
CA VAL A 121 -21.16 12.76 -2.28
C VAL A 121 -20.11 13.22 -3.28
N GLU A 122 -19.21 12.32 -3.70
CA GLU A 122 -18.24 12.54 -4.77
C GLU A 122 -18.05 11.24 -5.55
N ALA A 123 -18.45 11.21 -6.80
CA ALA A 123 -18.46 9.99 -7.60
C ALA A 123 -17.08 9.61 -8.17
N ALA A 124 -16.22 10.61 -8.39
CA ALA A 124 -14.90 10.42 -9.00
C ALA A 124 -13.79 11.17 -8.23
N PRO A 125 -13.59 10.87 -6.94
CA PRO A 125 -12.59 11.55 -6.13
C PRO A 125 -11.19 11.29 -6.70
N GLN A 126 -10.37 12.35 -6.78
CA GLN A 126 -9.01 12.21 -7.27
C GLN A 126 -8.09 11.63 -6.19
N ILE A 127 -7.45 10.52 -6.49
CA ILE A 127 -6.30 10.01 -5.73
C ILE A 127 -5.08 10.77 -6.23
N ARG A 128 -4.50 11.60 -5.37
CA ARG A 128 -3.36 12.43 -5.74
C ARG A 128 -2.10 11.60 -5.95
N PHE A 129 -1.83 10.66 -5.05
CA PHE A 129 -0.61 9.87 -5.04
C PHE A 129 -0.87 8.43 -4.61
N LEU A 130 -0.26 7.48 -5.35
CA LEU A 130 -0.15 6.08 -4.97
C LEU A 130 1.32 5.67 -5.07
N GLY A 131 1.94 5.40 -3.94
CA GLY A 131 3.33 4.93 -3.85
C GLY A 131 3.39 3.50 -3.35
N VAL A 132 3.94 2.59 -4.13
CA VAL A 132 4.04 1.19 -3.72
C VAL A 132 5.47 0.66 -3.81
N TRP A 133 5.85 -0.14 -2.81
CA TRP A 133 7.10 -0.88 -2.77
C TRP A 133 6.83 -2.35 -3.03
N ASP A 134 7.44 -2.87 -4.05
CA ASP A 134 7.57 -4.29 -4.42
C ASP A 134 6.28 -5.10 -4.20
N VAL A 135 5.30 -4.85 -5.06
CA VAL A 135 3.94 -5.44 -4.97
C VAL A 135 4.00 -6.96 -5.05
N VAL A 136 3.43 -7.64 -4.07
CA VAL A 136 3.27 -9.08 -4.05
C VAL A 136 1.78 -9.43 -3.96
N ALA A 137 1.27 -10.04 -5.02
CA ALA A 137 -0.13 -10.45 -5.13
C ALA A 137 -0.44 -11.82 -4.51
N ALA A 138 0.59 -12.66 -4.36
CA ALA A 138 0.39 -14.06 -3.99
C ALA A 138 0.23 -14.25 -2.47
N PHE A 139 -0.94 -14.67 -2.04
CA PHE A 139 -1.18 -15.17 -0.70
C PHE A 139 -0.95 -16.67 -0.64
N GLY A 140 0.30 -17.09 -0.33
CA GLY A 140 0.57 -18.42 0.24
C GLY A 140 0.40 -19.67 -0.63
N LEU A 141 0.08 -19.57 -1.93
CA LEU A 141 -0.10 -20.71 -2.83
C LEU A 141 1.02 -20.84 -3.88
N ALA A 142 2.25 -20.62 -3.48
CA ALA A 142 3.44 -20.73 -4.34
C ALA A 142 3.64 -22.13 -4.98
N ASN A 143 2.80 -23.12 -4.68
CA ASN A 143 2.93 -24.49 -5.15
C ASN A 143 1.91 -24.94 -6.21
N LEU A 144 1.01 -24.08 -6.66
CA LEU A 144 -0.04 -24.44 -7.63
C LEU A 144 0.18 -23.79 -9.00
N GLY A 145 1.29 -24.14 -9.67
CA GLY A 145 1.45 -23.84 -11.09
C GLY A 145 1.81 -22.40 -11.43
N ASN A 146 2.20 -22.17 -12.69
CA ASN A 146 2.76 -20.92 -13.24
C ASN A 146 1.79 -19.74 -13.38
N GLU A 147 0.57 -19.86 -12.92
CA GLU A 147 -0.38 -18.75 -12.85
C GLU A 147 -0.46 -18.31 -11.41
N ALA A 148 0.11 -17.13 -11.12
CA ALA A 148 -0.14 -16.45 -9.87
C ALA A 148 -1.67 -16.30 -9.76
N LEU A 149 -2.28 -17.12 -8.92
CA LEU A 149 -3.69 -17.00 -8.59
C LEU A 149 -3.85 -15.65 -7.87
N ASN A 150 -4.22 -14.64 -8.66
CA ASN A 150 -4.74 -13.37 -8.16
C ASN A 150 -6.07 -13.67 -7.47
N LEU A 151 -6.00 -14.20 -6.25
CA LEU A 151 -7.17 -14.53 -5.45
C LEU A 151 -7.90 -13.24 -5.06
N GLY A 152 -8.46 -12.59 -6.08
CA GLY A 152 -9.38 -11.49 -5.96
C GLY A 152 -8.81 -10.11 -5.75
N HIS A 153 -7.49 -9.92 -5.84
CA HIS A 153 -6.90 -8.58 -5.89
C HIS A 153 -7.10 -7.94 -7.26
N HIS A 154 -7.57 -6.71 -7.27
CA HIS A 154 -7.57 -5.85 -8.45
C HIS A 154 -6.20 -5.17 -8.56
N LEU A 155 -5.24 -5.86 -9.16
CA LEU A 155 -3.86 -5.38 -9.33
C LEU A 155 -3.70 -4.39 -10.49
N GLU A 156 -4.77 -4.02 -11.15
CA GLU A 156 -4.76 -2.97 -12.15
C GLU A 156 -4.90 -1.59 -11.47
N LEU A 157 -4.29 -0.59 -12.08
CA LEU A 157 -4.46 0.78 -11.62
C LEU A 157 -5.88 1.29 -11.94
N PRO A 158 -6.47 2.14 -11.09
CA PRO A 158 -7.72 2.82 -11.42
C PRO A 158 -7.59 3.63 -12.70
N LYS A 159 -8.56 3.51 -13.61
CA LYS A 159 -8.45 4.02 -14.98
C LYS A 159 -8.47 5.55 -15.10
N THR A 160 -9.09 6.27 -14.17
CA THR A 160 -9.43 7.68 -14.41
C THR A 160 -9.10 8.65 -13.28
N ASN A 161 -8.97 8.20 -12.04
CA ASN A 161 -8.89 9.10 -10.89
C ASN A 161 -7.56 9.07 -10.13
N LEU A 162 -6.52 8.50 -10.73
CA LEU A 162 -5.19 8.45 -10.15
C LEU A 162 -4.26 9.43 -10.87
N ARG A 163 -3.69 10.39 -10.12
CA ARG A 163 -2.83 11.43 -10.70
C ARG A 163 -1.38 10.97 -10.82
N TYR A 164 -0.80 10.42 -9.74
CA TYR A 164 0.59 9.95 -9.73
C TYR A 164 0.66 8.54 -9.16
N CYS A 165 1.34 7.65 -9.85
CA CYS A 165 1.64 6.30 -9.39
C CYS A 165 3.12 5.98 -9.54
N PHE A 166 3.76 5.54 -8.44
CA PHE A 166 5.15 5.13 -8.40
C PHE A 166 5.28 3.73 -7.81
N HIS A 167 6.09 2.92 -8.46
CA HIS A 167 6.35 1.55 -8.02
C HIS A 167 7.86 1.33 -7.91
N ALA A 168 8.37 1.16 -6.70
CA ALA A 168 9.74 0.76 -6.44
C ALA A 168 9.81 -0.78 -6.42
N MET A 169 10.65 -1.36 -7.24
CA MET A 169 10.73 -2.82 -7.47
C MET A 169 12.10 -3.38 -7.10
N ALA A 170 12.13 -4.56 -6.49
CA ALA A 170 13.35 -5.28 -6.16
C ALA A 170 13.94 -5.98 -7.38
N LEU A 171 15.21 -5.65 -7.71
CA LEU A 171 15.91 -6.22 -8.86
C LEU A 171 16.46 -7.62 -8.58
N ASP A 172 16.89 -7.87 -7.34
CA ASP A 172 17.62 -9.07 -6.97
C ASP A 172 16.74 -10.11 -6.25
N GLU A 173 15.43 -9.91 -6.14
CA GLU A 173 14.51 -10.87 -5.53
C GLU A 173 14.31 -12.09 -6.44
N ARG A 174 14.55 -13.29 -5.86
CA ARG A 174 14.51 -14.58 -6.60
C ARG A 174 13.57 -15.60 -5.98
N ARG A 175 12.97 -15.29 -4.84
CA ARG A 175 12.06 -16.20 -4.17
C ARG A 175 10.74 -16.27 -4.94
N ARG A 176 10.28 -17.50 -5.26
CA ARG A 176 9.06 -17.73 -6.03
C ARG A 176 7.79 -17.14 -5.38
N SER A 177 7.78 -17.06 -4.06
CA SER A 177 6.66 -16.47 -3.30
C SER A 177 6.64 -14.94 -3.32
N PHE A 178 7.66 -14.29 -3.89
CA PHE A 178 7.81 -12.84 -3.97
C PHE A 178 7.99 -12.38 -5.42
N ILE A 179 7.29 -13.04 -6.33
CA ILE A 179 7.31 -12.64 -7.75
C ILE A 179 6.73 -11.24 -7.86
N ASN A 180 7.54 -10.34 -8.41
CA ASN A 180 7.18 -8.94 -8.62
C ASN A 180 6.01 -8.82 -9.58
N THR A 181 4.98 -8.13 -9.15
CA THR A 181 3.83 -7.81 -10.00
C THR A 181 4.05 -6.46 -10.66
N ARG A 182 4.13 -6.43 -11.99
CA ARG A 182 4.24 -5.19 -12.76
C ARG A 182 2.92 -4.43 -12.74
N LEU A 183 3.02 -3.11 -12.72
CA LEU A 183 1.86 -2.21 -12.74
C LEU A 183 1.90 -1.31 -13.99
N PRO A 184 1.36 -1.78 -15.13
CA PRO A 184 1.29 -0.98 -16.34
C PRO A 184 0.59 0.36 -16.08
N GLY A 185 1.26 1.46 -16.45
CA GLY A 185 0.79 2.83 -16.17
C GLY A 185 1.40 3.48 -14.92
N ALA A 186 2.05 2.73 -14.04
CA ALA A 186 2.87 3.29 -12.98
C ALA A 186 4.26 3.70 -13.50
N ARG A 187 4.87 4.67 -12.82
CA ARG A 187 6.31 4.91 -12.97
C ARG A 187 7.06 3.87 -12.16
N GLU A 188 7.56 2.82 -12.83
CA GLU A 188 8.29 1.74 -12.22
C GLU A 188 9.79 2.01 -12.21
N VAL A 189 10.43 1.82 -11.05
CA VAL A 189 11.88 1.97 -10.85
C VAL A 189 12.43 0.74 -10.15
N TRP A 190 13.45 0.13 -10.75
CA TRP A 190 14.15 -1.02 -10.20
C TRP A 190 15.31 -0.60 -9.30
N PHE A 191 15.34 -1.14 -8.10
CA PHE A 191 16.40 -0.92 -7.13
C PHE A 191 17.18 -2.22 -6.88
N ARG A 192 18.50 -2.08 -6.71
CA ARG A 192 19.32 -3.20 -6.25
C ARG A 192 18.86 -3.65 -4.87
N GLY A 193 18.91 -4.97 -4.65
CA GLY A 193 18.50 -5.60 -3.41
C GLY A 193 17.26 -6.47 -3.56
N VAL A 194 16.91 -7.16 -2.47
CA VAL A 194 15.74 -8.04 -2.40
C VAL A 194 14.52 -7.29 -1.84
N HIS A 195 13.40 -7.97 -1.78
CA HIS A 195 12.09 -7.46 -1.35
C HIS A 195 12.14 -6.53 -0.12
N SER A 196 12.79 -6.98 0.95
CA SER A 196 12.88 -6.21 2.19
C SER A 196 13.97 -5.12 2.19
N ASP A 197 14.89 -5.12 1.21
CA ASP A 197 15.80 -4.00 1.00
C ASP A 197 15.06 -2.83 0.35
N VAL A 198 14.11 -3.13 -0.53
CA VAL A 198 13.28 -2.13 -1.20
C VAL A 198 12.12 -1.66 -0.31
N GLY A 199 11.47 -2.58 0.39
CA GLY A 199 10.33 -2.28 1.25
C GLY A 199 10.67 -1.87 2.67
N GLY A 200 11.92 -2.05 3.08
CA GLY A 200 12.38 -1.85 4.46
C GLY A 200 12.09 -3.05 5.36
N GLY A 201 12.45 -2.95 6.63
CA GLY A 201 12.23 -4.01 7.62
C GLY A 201 13.45 -4.91 7.87
N ASN A 202 14.54 -4.76 7.12
CA ASN A 202 15.82 -5.44 7.39
C ASN A 202 16.70 -4.61 8.32
N GLY A 203 17.21 -5.25 9.39
CA GLY A 203 18.14 -4.63 10.34
C GLY A 203 19.46 -4.21 9.69
N ASN A 204 20.01 -3.07 10.14
CA ASN A 204 21.36 -2.61 9.88
C ASN A 204 21.79 -2.39 8.42
N GLN A 205 20.88 -2.19 7.48
CA GLN A 205 21.27 -1.76 6.14
C GLN A 205 21.29 -0.22 6.07
N PRO A 206 22.42 0.41 5.75
CA PRO A 206 22.53 1.88 5.65
C PRO A 206 21.79 2.48 4.46
N LEU A 207 21.29 1.66 3.55
CA LEU A 207 20.55 2.09 2.36
C LEU A 207 19.06 2.03 2.64
N ASN A 208 18.57 3.05 3.29
CA ASN A 208 17.14 3.28 3.38
C ASN A 208 16.66 3.85 2.05
N ASN A 209 16.07 3.02 1.22
CA ASN A 209 15.52 3.42 -0.08
C ASN A 209 14.34 4.41 0.02
N VAL A 210 13.99 4.87 1.22
CA VAL A 210 13.13 6.05 1.43
C VAL A 210 13.74 7.26 0.73
N GLU A 211 15.07 7.46 0.83
CA GLU A 211 15.73 8.55 0.11
C GLU A 211 15.60 8.43 -1.41
N ALA A 212 15.54 7.24 -1.95
CA ALA A 212 15.38 7.04 -3.39
C ALA A 212 13.99 7.45 -3.88
N LEU A 213 12.94 7.29 -3.07
CA LEU A 213 11.61 7.80 -3.38
C LEU A 213 11.50 9.32 -3.18
N PHE A 214 12.28 9.88 -2.24
CA PHE A 214 12.34 11.34 -2.01
C PHE A 214 13.36 12.05 -2.92
N LYS A 215 14.33 11.35 -3.49
CA LYS A 215 15.22 11.86 -4.55
C LYS A 215 14.57 11.79 -5.93
N MET A 216 13.28 11.96 -6.00
CA MET A 216 12.65 12.24 -7.29
C MET A 216 13.28 13.48 -7.89
N PRO A 217 13.54 13.50 -9.19
CA PRO A 217 14.07 14.69 -9.85
C PRO A 217 13.21 15.89 -9.43
N ARG A 218 13.85 16.95 -8.97
CA ARG A 218 13.19 18.23 -8.63
C ARG A 218 12.45 18.84 -9.83
N ASP A 219 12.63 18.24 -10.99
CA ASP A 219 12.12 18.68 -12.29
C ASP A 219 10.75 18.07 -12.66
N PHE A 220 10.02 17.50 -11.70
CA PHE A 220 8.61 17.29 -11.93
C PHE A 220 7.93 18.65 -11.88
N PRO A 221 7.46 19.17 -13.02
CA PRO A 221 6.66 20.36 -12.99
C PRO A 221 5.42 20.05 -12.15
N LEU A 222 5.33 20.66 -11.00
CA LEU A 222 4.06 20.89 -10.32
C LEU A 222 3.30 21.84 -11.25
N THR A 223 2.81 21.32 -12.36
CA THR A 223 1.85 22.06 -13.17
C THR A 223 0.55 22.05 -12.40
N ASP A 224 0.19 23.27 -11.99
CA ASP A 224 -1.07 23.67 -11.37
C ASP A 224 -2.31 23.07 -12.06
#